data_bb5cfc048e78b03ecfbeaac7f9615bc6
#
_entry.id   bb5cfc048e78b03ecfbeaac7f9615bc6
#
_cell.length_a   1.000
_cell.length_b   1.000
_cell.length_c   1.000
_cell.angle_alpha   90.00
_cell.angle_beta   90.00
_cell.angle_gamma   90.00
#
_symmetry.space_group_name_H-M   'P 1'
#
loop_
_entity.id
_entity.type
_entity.pdbx_description
1 polymer ?
#
loop_
_entity_poly.entity_id
_entity_poly.type
_entity_poly.pdbx_seq_one_letter_code
_entity_poly.pdbx_strand_id
1 'polypeptide(L)'
;MCPEDDMELRQLTLTNLSRRARTIEITSYAEPVMLAGRAEAAHPAFHKLFVTASTVRDKAALLFTRRPSSAGEHPPWMFHFLGVAGGLILRGPSYETDRAAFIGRNRSVRNPAALDLPGPLPDRTGFTSDPAAAIRYRVRIEPGRSIQLNAFLGVAATREAAEIYVDRCRDPRMAERVFSLAWTRSQVFLHQLRIRETDAQNYARLAGSLFFAGPHRRGRASIIAANRKNQAALWSYGISGDRPIVLLSITDIANLGLVRSLVQAHSYWRQKGVEADLVIWSEAYAGYRQDLLDAIIGLVQAGTESKLLDQPGGIFVRNIDQVPEDDRILFQAVARLVFSDRYGALEEQIDRRVVPEADIPELASERQQET
;
A
#
# COMPACT_ATOMS: atom_id res chain seq x y z
N MET A 1 9.22 -8.01 0.54
CA MET A 1 8.79 -9.13 -0.33
C MET A 1 10.02 -9.92 -0.75
N CYS A 2 9.96 -11.24 -0.69
CA CYS A 2 10.99 -12.11 -1.22
C CYS A 2 10.95 -12.07 -2.76
N PRO A 3 12.09 -11.91 -3.46
CA PRO A 3 12.09 -11.90 -4.93
C PRO A 3 11.92 -13.27 -5.59
N GLU A 4 12.20 -14.34 -4.87
CA GLU A 4 12.20 -15.72 -5.39
C GLU A 4 10.95 -16.51 -5.02
N ASP A 5 10.27 -16.13 -3.94
CA ASP A 5 9.13 -16.87 -3.39
C ASP A 5 7.98 -15.90 -3.05
N ASP A 6 6.74 -16.38 -3.12
CA ASP A 6 5.55 -15.59 -2.78
C ASP A 6 5.40 -15.43 -1.27
N MET A 7 6.36 -14.73 -0.66
CA MET A 7 6.38 -14.45 0.77
C MET A 7 6.85 -13.03 1.10
N GLU A 8 6.38 -12.55 2.24
CA GLU A 8 6.81 -11.32 2.89
C GLU A 8 7.59 -11.65 4.16
N LEU A 9 8.69 -10.91 4.39
CA LEU A 9 9.41 -10.91 5.66
C LEU A 9 9.32 -9.53 6.29
N ARG A 10 8.89 -9.49 7.54
CA ARG A 10 9.01 -8.34 8.43
C ARG A 10 9.96 -8.67 9.55
N GLN A 11 11.01 -7.86 9.68
CA GLN A 11 12.01 -8.02 10.74
C GLN A 11 11.86 -6.88 11.75
N LEU A 12 11.79 -7.23 13.01
CA LEU A 12 11.73 -6.29 14.14
C LEU A 12 12.89 -6.57 15.09
N THR A 13 13.67 -5.55 15.42
CA THR A 13 14.69 -5.63 16.45
C THR A 13 14.22 -4.87 17.68
N LEU A 14 14.19 -5.54 18.85
CA LEU A 14 13.84 -4.94 20.12
C LEU A 14 15.07 -4.92 21.02
N THR A 15 15.45 -3.73 21.50
CA THR A 15 16.60 -3.52 22.38
C THR A 15 16.13 -3.08 23.77
N ASN A 16 16.61 -3.76 24.79
CA ASN A 16 16.36 -3.36 26.18
C ASN A 16 17.37 -2.27 26.60
N LEU A 17 16.96 -1.02 26.56
CA LEU A 17 17.78 0.12 26.97
C LEU A 17 17.75 0.37 28.50
N SER A 18 16.94 -0.39 29.25
CA SER A 18 16.85 -0.24 30.71
C SER A 18 17.98 -0.98 31.42
N ARG A 19 18.20 -0.63 32.69
CA ARG A 19 19.21 -1.29 33.55
C ARG A 19 18.73 -2.61 34.17
N ARG A 20 17.53 -3.08 33.86
CA ARG A 20 16.94 -4.30 34.38
C ARG A 20 16.52 -5.22 33.25
N ALA A 21 16.60 -6.52 33.45
CA ALA A 21 16.03 -7.49 32.53
C ALA A 21 14.52 -7.25 32.34
N ARG A 22 14.05 -7.34 31.12
CA ARG A 22 12.63 -7.17 30.76
C ARG A 22 12.07 -8.47 30.24
N THR A 23 10.95 -8.86 30.77
CA THR A 23 10.13 -9.96 30.23
C THR A 23 8.98 -9.33 29.47
N ILE A 24 8.88 -9.65 28.20
CA ILE A 24 7.84 -9.12 27.30
C ILE A 24 7.13 -10.26 26.57
N GLU A 25 5.88 -10.03 26.24
CA GLU A 25 5.11 -10.87 25.32
C GLU A 25 4.98 -10.18 23.98
N ILE A 26 5.29 -10.90 22.92
CA ILE A 26 5.29 -10.38 21.55
C ILE A 26 4.30 -11.23 20.78
N THR A 27 3.34 -10.55 20.15
CA THR A 27 2.30 -11.20 19.36
C THR A 27 2.34 -10.65 17.94
N SER A 28 2.54 -11.52 16.96
CA SER A 28 2.27 -11.20 15.56
C SER A 28 0.78 -11.34 15.28
N TYR A 29 0.27 -10.57 14.32
CA TYR A 29 -1.14 -10.65 13.92
C TYR A 29 -1.28 -10.37 12.42
N ALA A 30 -2.07 -11.21 11.73
CA ALA A 30 -2.48 -11.01 10.35
C ALA A 30 -3.91 -11.52 10.15
N GLU A 31 -4.62 -10.96 9.16
CA GLU A 31 -5.94 -11.46 8.75
C GLU A 31 -5.79 -12.17 7.40
N PRO A 32 -6.07 -13.49 7.31
CA PRO A 32 -5.92 -14.23 6.07
C PRO A 32 -7.04 -13.86 5.07
N VAL A 33 -6.62 -13.50 3.85
CA VAL A 33 -7.50 -13.32 2.69
C VAL A 33 -7.13 -14.37 1.67
N MET A 34 -8.05 -15.33 1.43
CA MET A 34 -7.79 -16.52 0.62
C MET A 34 -8.49 -16.48 -0.75
N LEU A 35 -8.87 -15.28 -1.21
CA LEU A 35 -9.56 -15.03 -2.46
C LEU A 35 -8.98 -13.84 -3.22
N ALA A 36 -9.31 -13.76 -4.51
CA ALA A 36 -9.03 -12.56 -5.28
C ALA A 36 -9.73 -11.33 -4.67
N GLY A 37 -9.03 -10.19 -4.64
CA GLY A 37 -9.49 -8.98 -3.95
C GLY A 37 -10.90 -8.51 -4.31
N ARG A 38 -11.34 -8.67 -5.58
CA ARG A 38 -12.72 -8.33 -5.99
C ARG A 38 -13.78 -9.23 -5.35
N ALA A 39 -13.49 -10.52 -5.23
CA ALA A 39 -14.41 -11.47 -4.60
C ALA A 39 -14.50 -11.22 -3.09
N GLU A 40 -13.36 -10.99 -2.44
CA GLU A 40 -13.31 -10.64 -1.01
C GLU A 40 -14.07 -9.34 -0.73
N ALA A 41 -13.89 -8.30 -1.55
CA ALA A 41 -14.57 -7.02 -1.39
C ALA A 41 -16.09 -7.12 -1.56
N ALA A 42 -16.57 -8.05 -2.39
CA ALA A 42 -18.00 -8.24 -2.61
C ALA A 42 -18.71 -8.85 -1.38
N HIS A 43 -18.12 -9.87 -0.75
CA HIS A 43 -18.73 -10.62 0.37
C HIS A 43 -17.68 -11.11 1.39
N PRO A 44 -16.98 -10.22 2.10
CA PRO A 44 -15.84 -10.58 2.96
C PRO A 44 -16.22 -11.55 4.09
N ALA A 45 -17.36 -11.34 4.75
CA ALA A 45 -17.81 -12.20 5.85
C ALA A 45 -18.17 -13.62 5.39
N PHE A 46 -18.77 -13.75 4.21
CA PHE A 46 -19.15 -15.05 3.66
C PHE A 46 -17.93 -15.90 3.30
N HIS A 47 -16.93 -15.29 2.68
CA HIS A 47 -15.74 -16.02 2.24
C HIS A 47 -14.88 -16.52 3.40
N LYS A 48 -14.86 -15.82 4.50
CA LYS A 48 -14.15 -16.21 5.73
C LYS A 48 -14.68 -17.52 6.33
N LEU A 49 -15.95 -17.83 6.13
CA LEU A 49 -16.59 -19.07 6.63
C LEU A 49 -15.97 -20.36 6.05
N PHE A 50 -15.23 -20.28 4.97
CA PHE A 50 -14.64 -21.45 4.31
C PHE A 50 -13.14 -21.60 4.59
N VAL A 51 -12.56 -20.70 5.37
CA VAL A 51 -11.14 -20.74 5.74
C VAL A 51 -10.94 -21.67 6.93
N THR A 52 -9.96 -22.55 6.82
CA THR A 52 -9.55 -23.46 7.88
C THR A 52 -8.12 -23.18 8.28
N ALA A 53 -7.88 -23.12 9.58
CA ALA A 53 -6.56 -22.94 10.17
C ALA A 53 -6.02 -24.27 10.73
N SER A 54 -4.74 -24.51 10.56
CA SER A 54 -4.01 -25.63 11.18
C SER A 54 -2.65 -25.15 11.69
N THR A 55 -2.10 -25.87 12.67
CA THR A 55 -0.74 -25.62 13.16
C THR A 55 0.21 -26.67 12.64
N VAL A 56 1.45 -26.22 12.37
CA VAL A 56 2.59 -27.13 12.28
C VAL A 56 3.39 -26.93 13.57
N ARG A 57 2.97 -27.65 14.64
CA ARG A 57 3.44 -27.40 16.02
C ARG A 57 4.96 -27.47 16.16
N ASP A 58 5.58 -28.45 15.54
CA ASP A 58 7.04 -28.64 15.57
C ASP A 58 7.79 -27.50 14.86
N LYS A 59 7.10 -26.72 14.03
CA LYS A 59 7.67 -25.67 13.19
C LYS A 59 7.27 -24.27 13.61
N ALA A 60 6.50 -24.11 14.67
CA ALA A 60 6.03 -22.81 15.17
C ALA A 60 5.28 -21.96 14.12
N ALA A 61 4.45 -22.61 13.29
CA ALA A 61 3.75 -21.98 12.19
C ALA A 61 2.25 -22.27 12.19
N LEU A 62 1.51 -21.33 11.61
CA LEU A 62 0.10 -21.46 11.25
C LEU A 62 -0.02 -21.64 9.74
N LEU A 63 -0.89 -22.54 9.31
CA LEU A 63 -1.28 -22.74 7.93
C LEU A 63 -2.76 -22.48 7.76
N PHE A 64 -3.11 -21.83 6.67
CA PHE A 64 -4.49 -21.55 6.30
C PHE A 64 -4.76 -22.00 4.88
N THR A 65 -5.94 -22.56 4.65
CA THR A 65 -6.47 -22.83 3.32
C THR A 65 -7.99 -22.64 3.36
N ARG A 66 -8.62 -22.61 2.21
CA ARG A 66 -10.08 -22.59 2.16
C ARG A 66 -10.65 -23.83 1.47
N ARG A 67 -11.89 -24.13 1.75
CA ARG A 67 -12.62 -25.17 1.04
C ARG A 67 -12.75 -24.79 -0.45
N PRO A 68 -12.45 -25.71 -1.40
CA PRO A 68 -12.71 -25.48 -2.81
C PRO A 68 -14.19 -25.16 -3.10
N SER A 69 -14.45 -24.23 -4.00
CA SER A 69 -15.79 -23.91 -4.47
C SER A 69 -16.29 -24.88 -5.56
N SER A 70 -15.36 -25.57 -6.23
CA SER A 70 -15.66 -26.55 -7.28
C SER A 70 -14.62 -27.70 -7.25
N ALA A 71 -14.94 -28.83 -7.86
CA ALA A 71 -14.08 -30.01 -7.87
C ALA A 71 -12.70 -29.81 -8.55
N GLY A 72 -12.60 -28.83 -9.46
CA GLY A 72 -11.34 -28.50 -10.15
C GLY A 72 -10.53 -27.36 -9.52
N GLU A 73 -11.00 -26.81 -8.44
CA GLU A 73 -10.31 -25.72 -7.77
C GLU A 73 -9.28 -26.21 -6.75
N HIS A 74 -8.09 -25.65 -6.81
CA HIS A 74 -7.00 -25.91 -5.86
C HIS A 74 -6.66 -24.63 -5.10
N PRO A 75 -7.34 -24.35 -3.95
CA PRO A 75 -7.06 -23.16 -3.16
C PRO A 75 -5.61 -23.17 -2.65
N PRO A 76 -4.96 -22.00 -2.61
CA PRO A 76 -3.61 -21.89 -2.08
C PRO A 76 -3.54 -22.17 -0.58
N TRP A 77 -2.34 -22.44 -0.09
CA TRP A 77 -2.01 -22.55 1.31
C TRP A 77 -1.21 -21.32 1.75
N MET A 78 -1.78 -20.52 2.63
CA MET A 78 -1.08 -19.43 3.30
C MET A 78 -0.37 -19.98 4.54
N PHE A 79 0.86 -19.55 4.79
CA PHE A 79 1.57 -19.82 6.02
C PHE A 79 1.94 -18.53 6.75
N HIS A 80 1.95 -18.61 8.08
CA HIS A 80 2.46 -17.56 8.96
C HIS A 80 3.43 -18.18 9.95
N PHE A 81 4.68 -17.70 9.95
CA PHE A 81 5.74 -18.15 10.83
C PHE A 81 6.36 -16.96 11.57
N LEU A 82 6.60 -17.13 12.86
CA LEU A 82 7.29 -16.13 13.68
C LEU A 82 8.54 -16.76 14.28
N GLY A 83 9.71 -16.37 13.78
CA GLY A 83 11.01 -16.73 14.33
C GLY A 83 11.50 -15.71 15.36
N VAL A 84 12.13 -16.17 16.42
CA VAL A 84 12.76 -15.34 17.46
C VAL A 84 14.22 -15.72 17.56
N ALA A 85 15.11 -14.75 17.40
CA ALA A 85 16.55 -14.93 17.56
C ALA A 85 17.12 -13.97 18.64
N GLY A 86 18.04 -14.47 19.44
CA GLY A 86 18.58 -13.75 20.61
C GLY A 86 17.64 -13.78 21.82
N GLY A 87 18.15 -13.37 22.98
CA GLY A 87 17.40 -13.39 24.24
C GLY A 87 17.09 -14.80 24.75
N LEU A 88 16.32 -14.87 25.84
CA LEU A 88 15.85 -16.11 26.43
C LEU A 88 14.35 -16.29 26.14
N ILE A 89 13.99 -17.31 25.39
CA ILE A 89 12.59 -17.69 25.18
C ILE A 89 12.10 -18.38 26.46
N LEU A 90 11.25 -17.69 27.22
CA LEU A 90 10.64 -18.22 28.44
C LEU A 90 9.46 -19.13 28.15
N ARG A 91 8.75 -18.84 27.06
CA ARG A 91 7.65 -19.66 26.57
C ARG A 91 7.63 -19.61 25.05
N GLY A 92 7.55 -20.77 24.45
CA GLY A 92 7.44 -21.00 23.01
C GLY A 92 6.11 -20.51 22.44
N PRO A 93 5.88 -20.74 21.14
CA PRO A 93 4.72 -20.16 20.48
C PRO A 93 3.41 -20.69 21.01
N SER A 94 2.45 -19.78 21.14
CA SER A 94 1.03 -20.08 21.34
C SER A 94 0.21 -19.34 20.26
N TYR A 95 -0.99 -19.83 19.98
CA TYR A 95 -1.73 -19.47 18.79
C TYR A 95 -3.16 -19.03 19.09
N GLU A 96 -3.67 -18.10 18.29
CA GLU A 96 -5.09 -17.81 18.19
C GLU A 96 -5.46 -17.64 16.72
N THR A 97 -6.48 -18.35 16.27
CA THR A 97 -6.95 -18.28 14.88
C THR A 97 -8.37 -17.75 14.74
N ASP A 98 -9.01 -17.37 15.84
CA ASP A 98 -10.31 -16.71 15.86
C ASP A 98 -10.12 -15.21 16.12
N ARG A 99 -10.47 -14.39 15.12
CA ARG A 99 -10.36 -12.94 15.18
C ARG A 99 -11.26 -12.34 16.26
N ALA A 100 -12.48 -12.84 16.40
CA ALA A 100 -13.41 -12.32 17.39
C ALA A 100 -12.91 -12.58 18.83
N ALA A 101 -12.34 -13.75 19.07
CA ALA A 101 -11.72 -14.08 20.35
C ALA A 101 -10.44 -13.27 20.61
N PHE A 102 -9.62 -13.02 19.57
CA PHE A 102 -8.40 -12.23 19.69
C PHE A 102 -8.71 -10.76 19.99
N ILE A 103 -9.57 -10.14 19.20
CA ILE A 103 -9.89 -8.71 19.31
C ILE A 103 -10.80 -8.44 20.51
N GLY A 104 -11.81 -9.27 20.71
CA GLY A 104 -12.84 -9.05 21.74
C GLY A 104 -13.96 -8.10 21.31
N ARG A 105 -15.07 -8.17 22.05
CA ARG A 105 -16.26 -7.36 21.79
C ARG A 105 -16.00 -5.87 22.07
N ASN A 106 -16.44 -5.00 21.17
CA ASN A 106 -16.27 -3.54 21.23
C ASN A 106 -14.81 -3.06 21.29
N ARG A 107 -13.89 -3.84 20.72
CA ARG A 107 -12.47 -3.53 20.63
C ARG A 107 -11.96 -3.48 19.19
N SER A 108 -10.72 -3.11 19.02
CA SER A 108 -10.04 -3.04 17.72
C SER A 108 -8.66 -3.68 17.78
N VAL A 109 -8.03 -3.84 16.61
CA VAL A 109 -6.65 -4.32 16.50
C VAL A 109 -5.65 -3.46 17.30
N ARG A 110 -5.96 -2.19 17.55
CA ARG A 110 -5.12 -1.30 18.38
C ARG A 110 -5.20 -1.60 19.88
N ASN A 111 -6.28 -2.22 20.33
CA ASN A 111 -6.51 -2.58 21.73
C ASN A 111 -7.25 -3.92 21.81
N PRO A 112 -6.64 -5.05 21.39
CA PRO A 112 -7.30 -6.34 21.40
C PRO A 112 -7.34 -6.94 22.80
N ALA A 113 -8.44 -7.63 23.14
CA ALA A 113 -8.62 -8.29 24.43
C ALA A 113 -7.53 -9.32 24.75
N ALA A 114 -6.97 -9.94 23.73
CA ALA A 114 -5.88 -10.91 23.88
C ALA A 114 -4.60 -10.32 24.50
N LEU A 115 -4.45 -8.98 24.56
CA LEU A 115 -3.30 -8.31 25.18
C LEU A 115 -3.56 -7.87 26.64
N ASP A 116 -4.79 -7.99 27.15
CA ASP A 116 -5.11 -7.54 28.53
C ASP A 116 -4.52 -8.46 29.61
N LEU A 117 -4.49 -9.75 29.32
CA LEU A 117 -3.99 -10.74 30.26
C LEU A 117 -2.64 -11.30 29.82
N PRO A 118 -1.63 -11.33 30.71
CA PRO A 118 -0.38 -11.98 30.42
C PRO A 118 -0.57 -13.49 30.33
N GLY A 119 0.10 -14.14 29.39
CA GLY A 119 0.07 -15.57 29.24
C GLY A 119 -0.01 -16.05 27.79
N PRO A 120 -0.13 -17.36 27.60
CA PRO A 120 -0.24 -17.93 26.25
C PRO A 120 -1.58 -17.58 25.62
N LEU A 121 -1.60 -17.57 24.29
CA LEU A 121 -2.84 -17.65 23.55
C LEU A 121 -3.44 -19.06 23.72
N PRO A 122 -4.76 -19.25 23.51
CA PRO A 122 -5.45 -20.49 23.86
C PRO A 122 -5.19 -21.68 22.92
N ASP A 123 -4.29 -21.55 21.96
CA ASP A 123 -3.92 -22.57 20.95
C ASP A 123 -5.11 -23.06 20.10
N ARG A 124 -6.05 -22.16 19.81
CA ARG A 124 -7.16 -22.46 18.92
C ARG A 124 -6.71 -22.62 17.49
N THR A 125 -7.22 -23.65 16.85
CA THR A 125 -7.02 -23.95 15.44
C THR A 125 -8.28 -24.63 14.87
N GLY A 126 -8.32 -24.80 13.57
CA GLY A 126 -9.45 -25.43 12.89
C GLY A 126 -10.34 -24.41 12.21
N PHE A 127 -11.63 -24.66 12.25
CA PHE A 127 -12.63 -23.81 11.61
C PHE A 127 -13.05 -22.69 12.55
N THR A 128 -13.04 -21.46 12.03
CA THR A 128 -13.60 -20.27 12.71
C THR A 128 -14.42 -19.45 11.72
N SER A 129 -15.42 -18.71 12.21
CA SER A 129 -16.25 -17.85 11.36
C SER A 129 -15.52 -16.59 10.89
N ASP A 130 -14.47 -16.18 11.59
CA ASP A 130 -13.66 -14.99 11.27
C ASP A 130 -12.18 -15.30 11.59
N PRO A 131 -11.42 -15.80 10.61
CA PRO A 131 -10.05 -16.29 10.83
C PRO A 131 -9.05 -15.15 11.06
N ALA A 132 -8.08 -15.40 11.94
CA ALA A 132 -6.92 -14.58 12.15
C ALA A 132 -5.67 -15.46 12.34
N ALA A 133 -4.51 -14.92 12.08
CA ALA A 133 -3.23 -15.57 12.32
C ALA A 133 -2.49 -14.81 13.43
N ALA A 134 -2.56 -15.30 14.66
CA ALA A 134 -1.81 -14.73 15.77
C ALA A 134 -0.86 -15.76 16.38
N ILE A 135 0.41 -15.37 16.56
CA ILE A 135 1.44 -16.18 17.19
C ILE A 135 2.09 -15.33 18.30
N ARG A 136 2.15 -15.88 19.51
CA ARG A 136 2.73 -15.21 20.67
C ARG A 136 3.93 -15.97 21.24
N TYR A 137 4.97 -15.21 21.56
CA TYR A 137 6.11 -15.63 22.35
C TYR A 137 6.24 -14.82 23.63
N ARG A 138 6.79 -15.42 24.68
CA ARG A 138 7.25 -14.73 25.87
C ARG A 138 8.76 -14.82 25.95
N VAL A 139 9.42 -13.67 25.97
CA VAL A 139 10.88 -13.56 25.90
C VAL A 139 11.42 -12.68 27.03
N ARG A 140 12.64 -12.99 27.48
CA ARG A 140 13.40 -12.16 28.42
C ARG A 140 14.59 -11.55 27.70
N ILE A 141 14.74 -10.24 27.85
CA ILE A 141 15.82 -9.46 27.25
C ILE A 141 16.63 -8.83 28.39
N GLU A 142 17.91 -9.19 28.46
CA GLU A 142 18.85 -8.64 29.43
C GLU A 142 19.19 -7.16 29.12
N PRO A 143 19.69 -6.39 30.09
CA PRO A 143 20.08 -4.99 29.88
C PRO A 143 21.08 -4.84 28.72
N GLY A 144 20.85 -3.86 27.85
CA GLY A 144 21.71 -3.59 26.69
C GLY A 144 21.69 -4.68 25.60
N ARG A 145 20.86 -5.72 25.74
CA ARG A 145 20.72 -6.78 24.73
C ARG A 145 19.52 -6.55 23.83
N SER A 146 19.61 -7.12 22.63
CA SER A 146 18.55 -7.08 21.61
C SER A 146 18.08 -8.47 21.29
N ILE A 147 16.82 -8.57 20.87
CA ILE A 147 16.26 -9.73 20.18
C ILE A 147 15.81 -9.33 18.79
N GLN A 148 15.81 -10.28 17.90
CA GLN A 148 15.32 -10.11 16.54
C GLN A 148 14.14 -11.04 16.30
N LEU A 149 13.11 -10.50 15.69
CA LEU A 149 11.89 -11.21 15.34
C LEU A 149 11.75 -11.18 13.81
N ASN A 150 11.55 -12.35 13.23
CA ASN A 150 11.34 -12.53 11.81
C ASN A 150 9.94 -13.09 11.60
N ALA A 151 9.01 -12.24 11.17
CA ALA A 151 7.65 -12.64 10.81
C ALA A 151 7.58 -12.88 9.29
N PHE A 152 7.36 -14.12 8.92
CA PHE A 152 7.13 -14.52 7.54
C PHE A 152 5.65 -14.78 7.31
N LEU A 153 5.15 -14.27 6.19
CA LEU A 153 3.82 -14.50 5.68
C LEU A 153 3.96 -14.87 4.21
N GLY A 154 3.43 -15.99 3.79
CA GLY A 154 3.57 -16.40 2.40
C GLY A 154 2.47 -17.34 1.94
N VAL A 155 2.51 -17.67 0.66
CA VAL A 155 1.53 -18.50 -0.02
C VAL A 155 2.25 -19.60 -0.81
N ALA A 156 1.70 -20.80 -0.81
CA ALA A 156 2.17 -21.94 -1.59
C ALA A 156 0.99 -22.63 -2.28
N ALA A 157 1.27 -23.38 -3.34
CA ALA A 157 0.25 -24.12 -4.08
C ALA A 157 -0.30 -25.33 -3.30
N THR A 158 0.53 -25.97 -2.45
CA THR A 158 0.14 -27.12 -1.66
C THR A 158 0.56 -26.98 -0.21
N ARG A 159 0.00 -27.82 0.67
CA ARG A 159 0.38 -27.89 2.08
C ARG A 159 1.85 -28.24 2.25
N GLU A 160 2.30 -29.23 1.53
CA GLU A 160 3.68 -29.74 1.59
C GLU A 160 4.67 -28.63 1.19
N ALA A 161 4.35 -27.87 0.13
CA ALA A 161 5.16 -26.74 -0.28
C ALA A 161 5.18 -25.62 0.78
N ALA A 162 4.04 -25.33 1.44
CA ALA A 162 3.99 -24.38 2.54
C ALA A 162 4.85 -24.83 3.72
N GLU A 163 4.84 -26.12 4.06
CA GLU A 163 5.67 -26.69 5.14
C GLU A 163 7.17 -26.64 4.80
N ILE A 164 7.54 -26.84 3.53
CA ILE A 164 8.92 -26.66 3.06
C ILE A 164 9.35 -25.18 3.20
N TYR A 165 8.48 -24.23 2.85
CA TYR A 165 8.78 -22.82 3.06
C TYR A 165 8.97 -22.47 4.54
N VAL A 166 8.14 -23.01 5.43
CA VAL A 166 8.30 -22.84 6.88
C VAL A 166 9.65 -23.37 7.34
N ASP A 167 10.08 -24.55 6.88
CA ASP A 167 11.40 -25.11 7.22
C ASP A 167 12.54 -24.19 6.76
N ARG A 168 12.45 -23.64 5.56
CA ARG A 168 13.43 -22.66 5.05
C ARG A 168 13.45 -21.36 5.91
N CYS A 169 12.28 -20.88 6.35
CA CYS A 169 12.16 -19.68 7.19
C CYS A 169 12.77 -19.87 8.59
N ARG A 170 12.95 -21.10 9.06
CA ARG A 170 13.61 -21.41 10.34
C ARG A 170 15.13 -21.22 10.30
N ASP A 171 15.74 -21.25 9.10
CA ASP A 171 17.16 -20.94 8.94
C ASP A 171 17.40 -19.45 9.17
N PRO A 172 18.23 -19.05 10.16
CA PRO A 172 18.54 -17.64 10.40
C PRO A 172 19.07 -16.90 9.17
N ARG A 173 19.77 -17.61 8.27
CA ARG A 173 20.33 -17.05 7.04
C ARG A 173 19.26 -16.67 6.03
N MET A 174 18.06 -17.24 6.14
CA MET A 174 16.96 -16.94 5.20
C MET A 174 16.57 -15.48 5.24
N ALA A 175 16.49 -14.87 6.42
CA ALA A 175 16.18 -13.46 6.56
C ALA A 175 17.21 -12.57 5.87
N GLU A 176 18.50 -12.81 6.09
CA GLU A 176 19.58 -12.06 5.44
C GLU A 176 19.53 -12.21 3.92
N ARG A 177 19.30 -13.43 3.43
CA ARG A 177 19.14 -13.70 2.00
C ARG A 177 17.98 -12.93 1.39
N VAL A 178 16.80 -12.95 2.02
CA VAL A 178 15.61 -12.22 1.54
C VAL A 178 15.89 -10.72 1.43
N PHE A 179 16.53 -10.12 2.44
CA PHE A 179 16.87 -8.69 2.40
C PHE A 179 17.90 -8.38 1.32
N SER A 180 18.96 -9.18 1.19
CA SER A 180 20.00 -9.00 0.17
C SER A 180 19.41 -9.07 -1.24
N LEU A 181 18.59 -10.08 -1.52
CA LEU A 181 17.93 -10.24 -2.82
C LEU A 181 16.92 -9.11 -3.10
N ALA A 182 16.14 -8.71 -2.08
CA ALA A 182 15.19 -7.61 -2.22
C ALA A 182 15.91 -6.28 -2.52
N TRP A 183 17.05 -6.04 -1.85
CA TRP A 183 17.88 -4.88 -2.11
C TRP A 183 18.45 -4.89 -3.54
N THR A 184 19.04 -6.02 -3.96
CA THR A 184 19.58 -6.17 -5.32
C THR A 184 18.51 -5.93 -6.38
N ARG A 185 17.32 -6.56 -6.20
CA ARG A 185 16.19 -6.34 -7.11
C ARG A 185 15.75 -4.88 -7.13
N SER A 186 15.75 -4.21 -5.98
CA SER A 186 15.43 -2.78 -5.90
C SER A 186 16.44 -1.93 -6.69
N GLN A 187 17.74 -2.21 -6.57
CA GLN A 187 18.76 -1.48 -7.33
C GLN A 187 18.64 -1.69 -8.84
N VAL A 188 18.43 -2.94 -9.28
CA VAL A 188 18.18 -3.24 -10.71
C VAL A 188 16.95 -2.48 -11.21
N PHE A 189 15.90 -2.43 -10.43
CA PHE A 189 14.66 -1.73 -10.76
C PHE A 189 14.87 -0.21 -10.88
N LEU A 190 15.57 0.42 -9.94
CA LEU A 190 15.91 1.85 -10.01
C LEU A 190 16.75 2.17 -11.26
N HIS A 191 17.72 1.32 -11.55
CA HIS A 191 18.56 1.46 -12.73
C HIS A 191 17.75 1.35 -14.04
N GLN A 192 16.83 0.40 -14.14
CA GLN A 192 15.94 0.24 -15.32
C GLN A 192 15.07 1.49 -15.55
N LEU A 193 14.56 2.10 -14.50
CA LEU A 193 13.78 3.35 -14.57
C LEU A 193 14.66 4.59 -14.70
N ARG A 194 15.98 4.47 -14.56
CA ARG A 194 16.92 5.60 -14.55
C ARG A 194 16.55 6.64 -13.50
N ILE A 195 16.19 6.19 -12.30
CA ILE A 195 15.84 7.02 -11.14
C ILE A 195 16.77 6.75 -9.98
N ARG A 196 16.92 7.74 -9.11
CA ARG A 196 17.68 7.63 -7.86
C ARG A 196 16.76 7.12 -6.74
N GLU A 197 17.34 6.69 -5.65
CA GLU A 197 16.60 6.26 -4.46
C GLU A 197 15.74 7.39 -3.88
N THR A 198 16.24 8.62 -3.88
CA THR A 198 15.49 9.82 -3.47
C THR A 198 14.24 10.03 -4.31
N ASP A 199 14.34 9.82 -5.63
CA ASP A 199 13.20 9.95 -6.54
C ASP A 199 12.16 8.87 -6.23
N ALA A 200 12.60 7.62 -6.01
CA ALA A 200 11.72 6.52 -5.63
C ALA A 200 11.01 6.75 -4.29
N GLN A 201 11.69 7.33 -3.30
CA GLN A 201 11.06 7.72 -2.02
C GLN A 201 9.98 8.79 -2.24
N ASN A 202 10.25 9.79 -3.06
CA ASN A 202 9.27 10.81 -3.43
C ASN A 202 8.06 10.21 -4.16
N TYR A 203 8.29 9.29 -5.11
CA TYR A 203 7.21 8.61 -5.82
C TYR A 203 6.38 7.70 -4.89
N ALA A 204 7.00 7.04 -3.92
CA ALA A 204 6.30 6.28 -2.89
C ALA A 204 5.44 7.17 -1.98
N ARG A 205 5.93 8.37 -1.59
CA ARG A 205 5.14 9.37 -0.84
C ARG A 205 3.92 9.84 -1.63
N LEU A 206 4.09 10.07 -2.94
CA LEU A 206 2.99 10.47 -3.82
C LEU A 206 1.94 9.37 -3.98
N ALA A 207 2.37 8.09 -4.04
CA ALA A 207 1.46 6.95 -4.13
C ALA A 207 0.44 6.93 -2.98
N GLY A 208 0.82 7.31 -1.77
CA GLY A 208 -0.10 7.46 -0.65
C GLY A 208 -1.28 8.39 -0.94
N SER A 209 -1.06 9.46 -1.73
CA SER A 209 -2.10 10.42 -2.11
C SER A 209 -3.01 9.93 -3.25
N LEU A 210 -2.62 8.88 -3.97
CA LEU A 210 -3.50 8.22 -4.93
C LEU A 210 -4.61 7.42 -4.22
N PHE A 211 -4.28 6.79 -3.08
CA PHE A 211 -5.23 6.01 -2.30
C PHE A 211 -6.02 6.87 -1.31
N PHE A 212 -5.35 7.80 -0.65
CA PHE A 212 -5.94 8.64 0.38
C PHE A 212 -5.99 10.09 -0.11
N ALA A 213 -7.20 10.62 -0.26
CA ALA A 213 -7.37 12.02 -0.65
C ALA A 213 -6.81 12.95 0.43
N GLY A 214 -5.70 13.62 0.12
CA GLY A 214 -5.09 14.62 0.99
C GLY A 214 -5.43 16.05 0.52
N PRO A 215 -5.74 16.99 1.42
CA PRO A 215 -6.09 18.37 1.05
C PRO A 215 -4.95 19.10 0.32
N HIS A 216 -3.72 18.67 0.51
CA HIS A 216 -2.53 19.36 0.02
C HIS A 216 -2.23 19.16 -1.47
N ARG A 217 -2.92 18.23 -2.15
CA ARG A 217 -2.57 17.82 -3.53
C ARG A 217 -3.76 17.72 -4.48
N ARG A 218 -4.98 17.93 -3.97
CA ARG A 218 -6.20 18.03 -4.79
C ARG A 218 -6.35 19.46 -5.33
N GLY A 219 -7.25 19.61 -6.29
CA GLY A 219 -7.71 20.94 -6.70
C GLY A 219 -8.24 21.76 -5.51
N ARG A 220 -8.22 23.08 -5.65
CA ARG A 220 -8.72 23.99 -4.61
C ARG A 220 -10.18 23.71 -4.28
N ALA A 221 -10.59 23.93 -3.03
CA ALA A 221 -11.97 23.71 -2.58
C ALA A 221 -13.00 24.46 -3.45
N SER A 222 -12.69 25.68 -3.89
CA SER A 222 -13.53 26.45 -4.80
C SER A 222 -13.76 25.78 -6.15
N ILE A 223 -12.72 25.14 -6.72
CA ILE A 223 -12.82 24.39 -7.99
C ILE A 223 -13.68 23.13 -7.79
N ILE A 224 -13.45 22.42 -6.70
CA ILE A 224 -14.25 21.22 -6.36
C ILE A 224 -15.72 21.58 -6.20
N ALA A 225 -16.04 22.70 -5.53
CA ALA A 225 -17.40 23.20 -5.34
C ALA A 225 -18.03 23.72 -6.66
N ALA A 226 -17.22 24.21 -7.58
CA ALA A 226 -17.69 24.71 -8.89
C ALA A 226 -18.01 23.57 -9.87
N ASN A 227 -17.53 22.36 -9.64
CA ASN A 227 -17.76 21.23 -10.55
C ASN A 227 -19.25 20.87 -10.64
N ARG A 228 -19.78 20.85 -11.87
CA ARG A 228 -21.17 20.48 -12.19
C ARG A 228 -21.26 19.21 -13.04
N LYS A 229 -20.11 18.66 -13.49
CA LYS A 229 -20.06 17.48 -14.33
C LYS A 229 -19.78 16.20 -13.53
N ASN A 230 -20.17 15.06 -14.10
CA ASN A 230 -19.96 13.75 -13.52
C ASN A 230 -18.88 12.97 -14.29
N GLN A 231 -18.62 11.74 -13.85
CA GLN A 231 -17.63 10.83 -14.43
C GLN A 231 -17.80 10.62 -15.95
N ALA A 232 -19.03 10.59 -16.46
CA ALA A 232 -19.28 10.31 -17.88
C ALA A 232 -18.63 11.36 -18.80
N ALA A 233 -18.42 12.60 -18.34
CA ALA A 233 -17.74 13.62 -19.13
C ALA A 233 -16.23 13.31 -19.35
N LEU A 234 -15.60 12.43 -18.56
CA LEU A 234 -14.23 11.97 -18.77
C LEU A 234 -14.11 11.01 -19.95
N TRP A 235 -15.20 10.33 -20.31
CA TRP A 235 -15.18 9.30 -21.37
C TRP A 235 -14.89 9.89 -22.75
N SER A 236 -15.27 11.14 -23.02
CA SER A 236 -14.92 11.84 -24.26
C SER A 236 -13.42 12.03 -24.44
N TYR A 237 -12.64 11.90 -23.38
CA TYR A 237 -11.18 11.96 -23.38
C TYR A 237 -10.51 10.58 -23.33
N GLY A 238 -11.29 9.48 -23.39
CA GLY A 238 -10.82 8.11 -23.27
C GLY A 238 -10.48 7.68 -21.83
N ILE A 239 -10.90 8.46 -20.82
CA ILE A 239 -10.59 8.22 -19.41
C ILE A 239 -11.84 7.69 -18.71
N SER A 240 -11.74 6.48 -18.09
CA SER A 240 -12.89 5.83 -17.44
C SER A 240 -13.30 6.53 -16.12
N GLY A 241 -12.37 7.14 -15.42
CA GLY A 241 -12.57 7.69 -14.08
C GLY A 241 -12.60 6.64 -12.95
N ASP A 242 -12.36 5.35 -13.27
CA ASP A 242 -12.29 4.28 -12.26
C ASP A 242 -10.92 4.22 -11.57
N ARG A 243 -9.91 4.82 -12.18
CA ARG A 243 -8.55 4.94 -11.66
C ARG A 243 -8.30 6.33 -11.10
N PRO A 244 -7.42 6.47 -10.10
CA PRO A 244 -7.00 7.79 -9.63
C PRO A 244 -6.33 8.57 -10.76
N ILE A 245 -6.69 9.85 -10.89
CA ILE A 245 -6.15 10.76 -11.91
C ILE A 245 -5.04 11.60 -11.29
N VAL A 246 -3.91 11.68 -11.98
CA VAL A 246 -2.82 12.63 -11.75
C VAL A 246 -2.84 13.66 -12.87
N LEU A 247 -3.01 14.91 -12.53
CA LEU A 247 -3.10 16.02 -13.49
C LEU A 247 -1.81 16.84 -13.45
N LEU A 248 -1.22 17.10 -14.60
CA LEU A 248 -0.07 17.98 -14.79
C LEU A 248 -0.38 19.04 -15.84
N SER A 249 -0.18 20.30 -15.51
CA SER A 249 -0.19 21.43 -16.46
C SER A 249 1.23 21.89 -16.77
N ILE A 250 1.57 21.99 -18.06
CA ILE A 250 2.87 22.45 -18.56
C ILE A 250 2.67 23.62 -19.50
N THR A 251 3.34 24.72 -19.22
CA THR A 251 3.28 25.96 -20.00
C THR A 251 4.55 26.22 -20.81
N ASP A 252 5.72 25.70 -20.37
CA ASP A 252 7.02 25.96 -20.98
C ASP A 252 7.80 24.68 -21.25
N ILE A 253 8.39 24.58 -22.44
CA ILE A 253 9.24 23.47 -22.87
C ILE A 253 10.50 23.33 -21.98
N ALA A 254 10.97 24.42 -21.39
CA ALA A 254 12.09 24.39 -20.45
C ALA A 254 11.80 23.51 -19.21
N ASN A 255 10.52 23.32 -18.89
CA ASN A 255 10.05 22.59 -17.72
C ASN A 255 9.75 21.09 -18.01
N LEU A 256 10.17 20.53 -19.14
CA LEU A 256 10.02 19.12 -19.49
C LEU A 256 10.62 18.15 -18.44
N GLY A 257 11.51 18.65 -17.58
CA GLY A 257 12.02 17.90 -16.42
C GLY A 257 10.91 17.42 -15.49
N LEU A 258 9.87 18.23 -15.26
CA LEU A 258 8.70 17.86 -14.45
C LEU A 258 7.86 16.77 -15.11
N VAL A 259 7.66 16.87 -16.45
CA VAL A 259 6.99 15.80 -17.22
C VAL A 259 7.74 14.48 -17.07
N ARG A 260 9.08 14.50 -17.25
CA ARG A 260 9.94 13.32 -17.09
C ARG A 260 9.79 12.70 -15.70
N SER A 261 9.85 13.51 -14.65
CA SER A 261 9.71 13.04 -13.27
C SER A 261 8.35 12.37 -13.02
N LEU A 262 7.25 12.92 -13.55
CA LEU A 262 5.93 12.31 -13.38
C LEU A 262 5.70 11.07 -14.25
N VAL A 263 6.28 11.00 -15.46
CA VAL A 263 6.29 9.78 -16.30
C VAL A 263 7.08 8.66 -15.59
N GLN A 264 8.22 8.99 -14.99
CA GLN A 264 8.99 8.03 -14.18
C GLN A 264 8.23 7.59 -12.92
N ALA A 265 7.53 8.52 -12.24
CA ALA A 265 6.67 8.21 -11.10
C ALA A 265 5.54 7.25 -11.52
N HIS A 266 4.89 7.50 -12.64
CA HIS A 266 3.85 6.65 -13.21
C HIS A 266 4.38 5.24 -13.49
N SER A 267 5.54 5.11 -14.15
CA SER A 267 6.20 3.83 -14.39
C SER A 267 6.56 3.11 -13.08
N TYR A 268 7.05 3.86 -12.08
CA TYR A 268 7.36 3.32 -10.75
C TYR A 268 6.12 2.74 -10.08
N TRP A 269 5.00 3.48 -10.07
CA TRP A 269 3.74 3.02 -9.48
C TRP A 269 3.22 1.76 -10.16
N ARG A 270 3.17 1.76 -11.48
CA ARG A 270 2.70 0.60 -12.26
C ARG A 270 3.46 -0.68 -11.93
N GLN A 271 4.78 -0.59 -11.86
CA GLN A 271 5.62 -1.75 -11.53
C GLN A 271 5.45 -2.19 -10.07
N LYS A 272 4.90 -1.33 -9.20
CA LYS A 272 4.47 -1.67 -7.85
C LYS A 272 3.01 -2.12 -7.76
N GLY A 273 2.33 -2.28 -8.90
CA GLY A 273 0.93 -2.71 -8.96
C GLY A 273 -0.08 -1.60 -8.67
N VAL A 274 0.33 -0.32 -8.73
CA VAL A 274 -0.55 0.83 -8.56
C VAL A 274 -0.84 1.45 -9.92
N GLU A 275 -2.08 1.38 -10.37
CA GLU A 275 -2.54 1.97 -11.61
C GLU A 275 -3.14 3.36 -11.38
N ALA A 276 -2.76 4.31 -12.23
CA ALA A 276 -3.30 5.67 -12.25
C ALA A 276 -3.34 6.20 -13.69
N ASP A 277 -4.25 7.09 -13.99
CA ASP A 277 -4.27 7.83 -15.25
C ASP A 277 -3.46 9.13 -15.08
N LEU A 278 -2.36 9.29 -15.84
CA LEU A 278 -1.57 10.52 -15.87
C LEU A 278 -2.06 11.39 -17.01
N VAL A 279 -2.70 12.50 -16.69
CA VAL A 279 -3.21 13.49 -17.66
C VAL A 279 -2.26 14.68 -17.71
N ILE A 280 -1.72 14.96 -18.88
CA ILE A 280 -0.78 16.08 -19.10
C ILE A 280 -1.45 17.10 -20.02
N TRP A 281 -1.65 18.30 -19.51
CA TRP A 281 -2.12 19.43 -20.27
C TRP A 281 -0.97 20.26 -20.80
N SER A 282 -0.94 20.45 -22.13
CA SER A 282 -0.07 21.42 -22.79
C SER A 282 -0.78 22.76 -22.84
N GLU A 283 -0.25 23.77 -22.15
CA GLU A 283 -0.81 25.13 -22.03
C GLU A 283 0.07 26.19 -22.72
N ALA A 284 0.83 25.84 -23.76
CA ALA A 284 1.74 26.78 -24.41
C ALA A 284 1.03 27.87 -25.20
N TYR A 285 1.65 29.05 -25.27
CA TYR A 285 1.18 30.16 -26.07
C TYR A 285 1.22 29.88 -27.57
N ALA A 286 0.42 30.63 -28.35
CA ALA A 286 0.04 30.34 -29.74
C ALA A 286 1.17 30.00 -30.73
N GLY A 287 2.42 30.40 -30.51
CA GLY A 287 3.56 30.12 -31.41
C GLY A 287 4.36 28.85 -31.11
N TYR A 288 4.25 28.25 -29.90
CA TYR A 288 5.07 27.15 -29.42
C TYR A 288 4.25 25.91 -29.03
N ARG A 289 2.97 25.88 -29.37
CA ARG A 289 2.04 24.80 -28.93
C ARG A 289 2.39 23.44 -29.48
N GLN A 290 2.70 23.38 -30.77
CA GLN A 290 3.01 22.12 -31.43
C GLN A 290 4.34 21.58 -30.92
N ASP A 291 5.34 22.44 -30.77
CA ASP A 291 6.68 22.06 -30.29
C ASP A 291 6.62 21.47 -28.88
N LEU A 292 5.84 22.09 -27.96
CA LEU A 292 5.67 21.56 -26.59
C LEU A 292 4.93 20.22 -26.60
N LEU A 293 3.83 20.12 -27.37
CA LEU A 293 3.05 18.89 -27.47
C LEU A 293 3.90 17.74 -28.03
N ASP A 294 4.62 17.99 -29.10
CA ASP A 294 5.51 17.01 -29.74
C ASP A 294 6.66 16.60 -28.82
N ALA A 295 7.21 17.54 -28.06
CA ALA A 295 8.24 17.26 -27.06
C ALA A 295 7.72 16.38 -25.91
N ILE A 296 6.51 16.64 -25.41
CA ILE A 296 5.86 15.80 -24.38
C ILE A 296 5.61 14.39 -24.93
N ILE A 297 5.00 14.28 -26.12
CA ILE A 297 4.73 12.97 -26.76
C ILE A 297 6.03 12.23 -27.01
N GLY A 298 7.06 12.91 -27.55
CA GLY A 298 8.37 12.34 -27.79
C GLY A 298 9.02 11.80 -26.52
N LEU A 299 8.89 12.52 -25.38
CA LEU A 299 9.40 12.06 -24.10
C LEU A 299 8.67 10.81 -23.60
N VAL A 300 7.35 10.72 -23.74
CA VAL A 300 6.57 9.54 -23.37
C VAL A 300 6.92 8.36 -24.25
N GLN A 301 7.04 8.57 -25.57
CA GLN A 301 7.35 7.53 -26.54
C GLN A 301 8.78 6.97 -26.40
N ALA A 302 9.73 7.79 -25.98
CA ALA A 302 11.10 7.36 -25.70
C ALA A 302 11.24 6.54 -24.40
N GLY A 303 10.21 6.52 -23.57
CA GLY A 303 10.18 5.80 -22.29
C GLY A 303 9.62 4.39 -22.38
N THR A 304 9.59 3.71 -21.24
CA THR A 304 8.99 2.36 -21.07
C THR A 304 7.46 2.36 -21.22
N GLU A 305 6.84 3.53 -21.16
CA GLU A 305 5.40 3.75 -21.15
C GLU A 305 4.82 4.05 -22.56
N SER A 306 5.62 3.92 -23.63
CA SER A 306 5.20 4.27 -25.02
C SER A 306 3.91 3.58 -25.47
N LYS A 307 3.68 2.34 -25.01
CA LYS A 307 2.48 1.54 -25.33
C LYS A 307 1.23 1.96 -24.56
N LEU A 308 1.37 2.87 -23.60
CA LEU A 308 0.30 3.28 -22.71
C LEU A 308 -0.23 4.68 -23.01
N LEU A 309 0.23 5.27 -24.10
CA LEU A 309 -0.35 6.52 -24.56
C LEU A 309 -1.81 6.29 -24.95
N ASP A 310 -2.71 7.10 -24.38
CA ASP A 310 -4.16 7.01 -24.57
C ASP A 310 -4.79 5.64 -24.20
N GLN A 311 -4.18 4.92 -23.26
CA GLN A 311 -4.72 3.67 -22.75
C GLN A 311 -5.13 3.81 -21.28
N PRO A 312 -6.15 3.08 -20.81
CA PRO A 312 -6.54 3.06 -19.40
C PRO A 312 -5.37 2.68 -18.48
N GLY A 313 -5.15 3.46 -17.42
CA GLY A 313 -4.00 3.31 -16.52
C GLY A 313 -2.69 3.81 -17.13
N GLY A 314 -2.76 4.61 -18.17
CA GLY A 314 -1.63 5.14 -18.93
C GLY A 314 -1.51 6.66 -18.88
N ILE A 315 -1.02 7.23 -19.98
CA ILE A 315 -0.68 8.64 -20.11
C ILE A 315 -1.54 9.29 -21.19
N PHE A 316 -2.23 10.34 -20.83
CA PHE A 316 -3.11 11.12 -21.73
C PHE A 316 -2.52 12.51 -21.90
N VAL A 317 -2.15 12.87 -23.13
CA VAL A 317 -1.64 14.21 -23.46
C VAL A 317 -2.73 14.98 -24.17
N ARG A 318 -3.09 16.16 -23.65
CA ARG A 318 -4.18 16.99 -24.19
C ARG A 318 -3.74 18.43 -24.32
N ASN A 319 -4.13 19.07 -25.43
CA ASN A 319 -4.02 20.51 -25.56
C ASN A 319 -5.16 21.15 -24.76
N ILE A 320 -4.83 22.05 -23.83
CA ILE A 320 -5.81 22.69 -22.93
C ILE A 320 -6.88 23.48 -23.70
N ASP A 321 -6.54 24.04 -24.87
CA ASP A 321 -7.50 24.84 -25.65
C ASP A 321 -8.63 23.99 -26.25
N GLN A 322 -8.40 22.66 -26.37
CA GLN A 322 -9.41 21.71 -26.82
C GLN A 322 -10.28 21.19 -25.69
N VAL A 323 -9.99 21.57 -24.43
CA VAL A 323 -10.73 21.16 -23.25
C VAL A 323 -11.64 22.30 -22.80
N PRO A 324 -12.97 22.18 -22.90
CA PRO A 324 -13.92 23.18 -22.41
C PRO A 324 -13.71 23.52 -20.92
N GLU A 325 -14.03 24.72 -20.50
CA GLU A 325 -13.80 25.20 -19.13
C GLU A 325 -14.45 24.30 -18.07
N ASP A 326 -15.70 23.87 -18.30
CA ASP A 326 -16.38 22.95 -17.37
C ASP A 326 -15.66 21.62 -17.23
N ASP A 327 -14.99 21.11 -18.29
CA ASP A 327 -14.20 19.89 -18.24
C ASP A 327 -12.86 20.11 -17.54
N ARG A 328 -12.24 21.29 -17.71
CA ARG A 328 -11.05 21.66 -16.92
C ARG A 328 -11.37 21.68 -15.43
N ILE A 329 -12.51 22.24 -15.04
CA ILE A 329 -12.99 22.22 -13.64
C ILE A 329 -13.20 20.78 -13.17
N LEU A 330 -13.84 19.92 -13.99
CA LEU A 330 -14.03 18.50 -13.66
C LEU A 330 -12.69 17.80 -13.40
N PHE A 331 -11.74 17.88 -14.32
CA PHE A 331 -10.44 17.22 -14.16
C PHE A 331 -9.73 17.66 -12.88
N GLN A 332 -9.69 18.97 -12.61
CA GLN A 332 -9.06 19.49 -11.40
C GLN A 332 -9.81 19.08 -10.13
N ALA A 333 -11.13 18.93 -10.19
CA ALA A 333 -11.95 18.51 -9.05
C ALA A 333 -11.78 17.02 -8.69
N VAL A 334 -11.61 16.15 -9.71
CA VAL A 334 -11.51 14.69 -9.50
C VAL A 334 -10.08 14.22 -9.36
N ALA A 335 -9.08 14.96 -9.83
CA ALA A 335 -7.68 14.59 -9.73
C ALA A 335 -7.24 14.39 -8.27
N ARG A 336 -6.54 13.29 -8.01
CA ARG A 336 -5.94 13.00 -6.70
C ARG A 336 -4.70 13.82 -6.44
N LEU A 337 -3.96 14.13 -7.52
CA LEU A 337 -2.76 14.94 -7.50
C LEU A 337 -2.86 15.96 -8.63
N VAL A 338 -2.54 17.21 -8.34
CA VAL A 338 -2.49 18.31 -9.31
C VAL A 338 -1.13 19.00 -9.25
N PHE A 339 -0.43 19.00 -10.37
CA PHE A 339 0.89 19.59 -10.54
C PHE A 339 0.86 20.66 -11.63
N SER A 340 1.73 21.64 -11.50
CA SER A 340 1.94 22.67 -12.53
C SER A 340 3.41 23.09 -12.52
N ASP A 341 3.97 23.35 -13.70
CA ASP A 341 5.32 23.87 -13.85
C ASP A 341 5.51 25.29 -13.27
N ARG A 342 4.41 25.98 -12.98
CA ARG A 342 4.42 27.29 -12.29
C ARG A 342 4.90 27.19 -10.83
N TYR A 343 4.95 25.99 -10.28
CA TYR A 343 5.30 25.73 -8.88
C TYR A 343 6.66 25.05 -8.71
N GLY A 344 7.51 25.07 -9.75
CA GLY A 344 8.85 24.53 -9.73
C GLY A 344 8.94 23.03 -9.96
N ALA A 345 10.04 22.43 -9.52
CA ALA A 345 10.31 21.00 -9.68
C ALA A 345 9.38 20.13 -8.84
N LEU A 346 9.36 18.82 -9.12
CA LEU A 346 8.47 17.88 -8.42
C LEU A 346 8.74 17.85 -6.91
N GLU A 347 10.01 17.88 -6.51
CA GLU A 347 10.43 17.86 -5.12
C GLU A 347 9.90 19.05 -4.34
N GLU A 348 10.00 20.25 -4.93
CA GLU A 348 9.50 21.50 -4.35
C GLU A 348 7.98 21.44 -4.13
N GLN A 349 7.25 20.85 -5.09
CA GLN A 349 5.81 20.69 -5.00
C GLN A 349 5.39 19.63 -3.98
N ILE A 350 6.19 18.56 -3.79
CA ILE A 350 5.96 17.53 -2.79
C ILE A 350 6.09 18.11 -1.37
N ASP A 351 7.09 18.95 -1.14
CA ASP A 351 7.38 19.50 0.19
C ASP A 351 6.59 20.78 0.51
N ARG A 352 5.92 21.34 -0.48
CA ARG A 352 5.10 22.53 -0.29
C ARG A 352 3.96 22.26 0.67
N ARG A 353 4.03 22.87 1.85
CA ARG A 353 2.92 22.89 2.81
C ARG A 353 1.85 23.86 2.30
N VAL A 354 0.77 23.34 1.78
CA VAL A 354 -0.45 24.17 1.60
C VAL A 354 -1.04 24.31 3.00
N VAL A 355 -1.01 25.54 3.52
CA VAL A 355 -1.77 25.85 4.74
C VAL A 355 -3.25 25.65 4.38
N PRO A 356 -3.99 24.77 5.07
CA PRO A 356 -5.41 24.62 4.81
C PRO A 356 -6.06 25.99 5.06
N GLU A 357 -6.81 26.50 4.11
CA GLU A 357 -7.84 27.49 4.39
C GLU A 357 -8.88 26.77 5.27
N ALA A 358 -8.64 26.78 6.57
CA ALA A 358 -9.57 26.25 7.54
C ALA A 358 -10.66 27.31 7.78
N ASP A 359 -11.61 27.36 6.88
CA ASP A 359 -12.93 27.85 7.21
C ASP A 359 -13.72 26.65 7.76
N ILE A 360 -13.40 26.26 8.99
CA ILE A 360 -14.29 25.42 9.77
C ILE A 360 -15.35 26.39 10.33
N PRO A 361 -16.62 26.29 9.88
CA PRO A 361 -17.67 27.09 10.50
C PRO A 361 -17.65 26.79 12.01
N GLU A 362 -17.42 27.79 12.84
CA GLU A 362 -17.68 27.66 14.26
C GLU A 362 -19.13 27.25 14.41
N LEU A 363 -19.36 26.05 14.95
CA LEU A 363 -20.68 25.65 15.42
C LEU A 363 -21.06 26.62 16.55
N ALA A 364 -21.80 27.67 16.20
CA ALA A 364 -22.45 28.50 17.20
C ALA A 364 -23.42 27.62 17.98
N SER A 365 -23.06 27.29 19.22
CA SER A 365 -24.01 26.67 20.13
C SER A 365 -25.10 27.69 20.42
N GLU A 366 -26.29 27.48 19.86
CA GLU A 366 -27.48 28.16 20.35
C GLU A 366 -27.68 27.75 21.81
N ARG A 367 -27.27 28.62 22.72
CA ARG A 367 -27.77 28.56 24.08
C ARG A 367 -29.28 28.77 24.00
N GLN A 368 -30.05 27.71 24.21
CA GLN A 368 -31.46 27.83 24.54
C GLN A 368 -31.56 28.76 25.77
N GLN A 369 -32.09 29.95 25.56
CA GLN A 369 -32.59 30.78 26.63
C GLN A 369 -33.85 30.09 27.14
N GLU A 370 -33.75 29.37 28.25
CA GLU A 370 -34.88 29.00 29.05
C GLU A 370 -35.44 30.30 29.70
N THR A 371 -36.67 30.63 29.30
CA THR A 371 -37.56 31.56 29.99
C THR A 371 -38.43 30.79 30.98
#